data_0bb17ec3a2a33eb792d53483ed376cb5
#
_entry.id   0bb17ec3a2a33eb792d53483ed376cb5
#
_cell.length_a   1.000
_cell.length_b   1.000
_cell.length_c   1.000
_cell.angle_alpha   90.00
_cell.angle_beta   90.00
_cell.angle_gamma   90.00
#
_symmetry.space_group_name_H-M   'P 1'
#
loop_
_entity.id
_entity.type
_entity.pdbx_description
1 polymer ?
#
loop_
_entity_poly.entity_id
_entity_poly.type
_entity_poly.pdbx_seq_one_letter_code
_entity_poly.pdbx_strand_id
1 'polypeptide(L)'
;QNLSNLLRNYISKDRVKTRIIGMTELGLMQLTRQKIRKPLSKYILCECPYCKGSGKIFLPEMIAEKIKTEIINVFTNTIYNKVTVSSNATIIKSLKAIFSMSNNYKDNITFNTIETSKADYYLIEKFKK
;
A
#
# COMPACT_ATOMS: atom_id res chain seq x y z
N GLN A 1 -21.43 -32.41 26.86
CA GLN A 1 -21.99 -31.51 27.91
C GLN A 1 -20.98 -31.20 29.03
N ASN A 2 -20.11 -32.12 29.39
CA ASN A 2 -19.15 -31.93 30.51
C ASN A 2 -18.11 -30.85 30.21
N LEU A 3 -17.55 -30.78 29.00
CA LEU A 3 -16.49 -29.84 28.67
C LEU A 3 -16.99 -28.37 28.69
N SER A 4 -18.15 -28.12 28.19
CA SER A 4 -18.76 -26.77 28.18
C SER A 4 -19.05 -26.28 29.61
N ASN A 5 -19.50 -27.16 30.49
CA ASN A 5 -19.76 -26.82 31.88
C ASN A 5 -18.48 -26.61 32.67
N LEU A 6 -17.46 -27.40 32.41
CA LEU A 6 -16.13 -27.26 33.03
C LEU A 6 -15.50 -25.91 32.62
N LEU A 7 -15.54 -25.57 31.36
CA LEU A 7 -15.09 -24.27 30.84
C LEU A 7 -15.87 -23.11 31.46
N ARG A 8 -17.19 -23.20 31.58
CA ARG A 8 -18.01 -22.15 32.23
C ARG A 8 -17.58 -21.91 33.66
N ASN A 9 -17.28 -22.96 34.41
CA ASN A 9 -16.84 -22.86 35.80
C ASN A 9 -15.46 -22.18 35.94
N TYR A 10 -14.55 -22.44 35.00
CA TYR A 10 -13.25 -21.76 34.97
C TYR A 10 -13.38 -20.30 34.56
N ILE A 11 -14.17 -20.01 33.54
CA ILE A 11 -14.35 -18.66 32.98
C ILE A 11 -15.14 -17.76 33.93
N SER A 12 -16.04 -18.31 34.76
CA SER A 12 -16.78 -17.52 35.76
C SER A 12 -15.89 -16.78 36.77
N LYS A 13 -14.66 -17.29 36.96
CA LYS A 13 -13.63 -16.67 37.84
C LYS A 13 -12.83 -15.57 37.16
N ASP A 14 -12.96 -15.42 35.85
CA ASP A 14 -12.24 -14.36 35.10
C ASP A 14 -12.89 -13.01 35.35
N ARG A 15 -12.07 -11.97 35.58
CA ARG A 15 -12.51 -10.57 35.70
C ARG A 15 -13.13 -10.02 34.43
N VAL A 16 -12.82 -10.65 33.31
CA VAL A 16 -13.25 -10.21 31.97
C VAL A 16 -14.48 -10.99 31.54
N LYS A 17 -15.52 -10.27 31.15
CA LYS A 17 -16.74 -10.90 30.61
C LYS A 17 -16.41 -11.78 29.41
N THR A 18 -16.47 -13.09 29.63
CA THR A 18 -16.32 -14.12 28.61
C THR A 18 -17.62 -14.91 28.49
N ARG A 19 -18.13 -15.10 27.30
CA ARG A 19 -19.35 -15.85 27.02
C ARG A 19 -19.01 -17.04 26.14
N ILE A 20 -19.37 -18.24 26.56
CA ILE A 20 -19.32 -19.45 25.73
C ILE A 20 -20.61 -19.51 24.93
N ILE A 21 -20.51 -19.63 23.63
CA ILE A 21 -21.63 -19.74 22.68
C ILE A 21 -22.02 -21.21 22.56
N GLY A 22 -21.05 -22.08 22.31
CA GLY A 22 -21.27 -23.52 22.14
C GLY A 22 -20.13 -24.19 21.38
N MET A 23 -20.35 -25.45 21.05
CA MET A 23 -19.45 -26.24 20.21
C MET A 23 -20.03 -26.32 18.79
N THR A 24 -19.18 -26.16 17.78
CA THR A 24 -19.54 -26.37 16.37
C THR A 24 -19.62 -27.87 16.06
N GLU A 25 -20.24 -28.23 14.94
CA GLU A 25 -20.26 -29.61 14.42
C GLU A 25 -18.85 -30.17 14.15
N LEU A 26 -17.90 -29.28 13.86
CA LEU A 26 -16.48 -29.64 13.66
C LEU A 26 -15.68 -29.81 14.99
N GLY A 27 -16.33 -29.73 16.14
CA GLY A 27 -15.70 -29.89 17.44
C GLY A 27 -14.96 -28.64 17.95
N LEU A 28 -15.18 -27.46 17.34
CA LEU A 28 -14.58 -26.20 17.78
C LEU A 28 -15.46 -25.49 18.81
N MET A 29 -14.87 -25.08 19.93
CA MET A 29 -15.59 -24.30 20.95
C MET A 29 -15.60 -22.82 20.58
N GLN A 30 -16.79 -22.23 20.50
CA GLN A 30 -16.98 -20.81 20.27
C GLN A 30 -17.11 -20.04 21.57
N LEU A 31 -16.27 -19.03 21.75
CA LEU A 31 -16.36 -18.11 22.87
C LEU A 31 -16.10 -16.67 22.46
N THR A 32 -16.71 -15.73 23.17
CA THR A 32 -16.45 -14.31 23.02
C THR A 32 -15.88 -13.75 24.32
N ARG A 33 -14.88 -12.86 24.20
CA ARG A 33 -14.28 -12.19 25.35
C ARG A 33 -14.30 -10.69 25.14
N GLN A 34 -14.77 -9.96 26.13
CA GLN A 34 -14.79 -8.51 26.06
C GLN A 34 -13.37 -7.94 26.10
N LYS A 35 -12.99 -7.12 25.10
CA LYS A 35 -11.72 -6.40 25.12
C LYS A 35 -11.82 -5.22 26.07
N ILE A 36 -11.08 -5.23 27.17
CA ILE A 36 -11.04 -4.11 28.13
C ILE A 36 -10.03 -3.06 27.69
N ARG A 37 -8.93 -3.47 27.07
CA ARG A 37 -7.85 -2.57 26.64
C ARG A 37 -7.56 -2.76 25.16
N LYS A 38 -7.12 -1.70 24.50
CA LYS A 38 -6.60 -1.79 23.15
C LYS A 38 -5.37 -2.71 23.12
N PRO A 39 -5.12 -3.45 22.04
CA PRO A 39 -3.93 -4.29 21.93
C PRO A 39 -2.66 -3.43 22.03
N LEU A 40 -1.58 -3.99 22.55
CA LEU A 40 -0.31 -3.30 22.76
C LEU A 40 0.21 -2.65 21.45
N SER A 41 -0.01 -3.33 20.32
CA SER A 41 0.33 -2.81 18.99
C SER A 41 -0.25 -1.42 18.69
N LYS A 42 -1.41 -1.08 19.24
CA LYS A 42 -2.03 0.26 19.06
C LYS A 42 -1.32 1.38 19.83
N TYR A 43 -0.46 1.02 20.79
CA TYR A 43 0.30 1.99 21.58
C TYR A 43 1.75 2.15 21.08
N ILE A 44 2.32 1.12 20.49
CA ILE A 44 3.74 1.08 20.11
C ILE A 44 3.98 1.06 18.60
N LEU A 45 2.95 0.83 17.78
CA LEU A 45 3.05 0.80 16.31
C LEU A 45 2.22 1.91 15.69
N CYS A 46 2.73 2.49 14.63
CA CYS A 46 1.99 3.37 13.72
C CYS A 46 1.79 2.68 12.36
N GLU A 47 0.89 3.22 11.56
CA GLU A 47 0.73 2.74 10.19
C GLU A 47 1.99 3.01 9.37
N CYS A 48 2.37 2.05 8.53
CA CYS A 48 3.50 2.21 7.63
C CYS A 48 3.23 3.39 6.67
N PRO A 49 4.11 4.40 6.58
CA PRO A 49 3.91 5.57 5.72
C PRO A 49 3.92 5.22 4.23
N TYR A 50 4.47 4.06 3.85
CA TYR A 50 4.53 3.60 2.47
C TYR A 50 3.26 2.90 2.02
N CYS A 51 2.83 1.86 2.72
CA CYS A 51 1.70 1.02 2.31
C CYS A 51 0.40 1.33 3.07
N LYS A 52 0.42 2.23 4.07
CA LYS A 52 -0.74 2.60 4.90
C LYS A 52 -1.49 1.39 5.45
N GLY A 53 -0.75 0.36 5.85
CA GLY A 53 -1.30 -0.87 6.41
C GLY A 53 -1.69 -1.96 5.40
N SER A 54 -1.57 -1.71 4.09
CA SER A 54 -1.91 -2.72 3.06
C SER A 54 -0.89 -3.86 2.94
N GLY A 55 0.36 -3.66 3.41
CA GLY A 55 1.47 -4.60 3.24
C GLY A 55 1.97 -4.74 1.80
N LYS A 56 1.46 -3.92 0.87
CA LYS A 56 1.78 -3.97 -0.56
C LYS A 56 2.08 -2.58 -1.09
N ILE A 57 2.95 -2.50 -2.09
CA ILE A 57 3.26 -1.29 -2.86
C ILE A 57 3.11 -1.61 -4.35
N PHE A 58 2.94 -0.58 -5.18
CA PHE A 58 2.88 -0.77 -6.62
C PHE A 58 4.22 -1.23 -7.18
N LEU A 59 4.17 -2.07 -8.20
CA LEU A 59 5.35 -2.45 -8.97
C LEU A 59 5.89 -1.23 -9.72
N PRO A 60 7.23 -1.08 -9.85
CA PRO A 60 7.84 0.04 -10.57
C PRO A 60 7.34 0.19 -12.01
N GLU A 61 7.05 -0.93 -12.69
CA GLU A 61 6.51 -0.95 -14.05
C GLU A 61 5.11 -0.34 -14.12
N MET A 62 4.27 -0.60 -13.13
CA MET A 62 2.91 -0.02 -13.05
C MET A 62 2.97 1.49 -12.80
N ILE A 63 3.93 1.93 -11.99
CA ILE A 63 4.16 3.36 -11.75
C ILE A 63 4.69 4.02 -13.04
N ALA A 64 5.59 3.37 -13.76
CA ALA A 64 6.11 3.84 -15.02
C ALA A 64 5.01 3.99 -16.09
N GLU A 65 4.10 3.03 -16.22
CA GLU A 65 2.95 3.15 -17.13
C GLU A 65 1.99 4.30 -16.74
N LYS A 66 1.77 4.51 -15.44
CA LYS A 66 1.00 5.66 -14.97
C LYS A 66 1.68 6.98 -15.34
N ILE A 67 2.97 7.12 -15.10
CA ILE A 67 3.76 8.32 -15.46
C ILE A 67 3.71 8.56 -16.99
N LYS A 68 3.87 7.51 -17.79
CA LYS A 68 3.74 7.58 -19.24
C LYS A 68 2.39 8.14 -19.66
N THR A 69 1.30 7.66 -19.09
CA THR A 69 -0.05 8.16 -19.37
C THR A 69 -0.19 9.63 -19.01
N GLU A 70 0.35 10.06 -17.88
CA GLU A 70 0.36 11.46 -17.47
C GLU A 70 1.18 12.34 -18.44
N ILE A 71 2.34 11.87 -18.90
CA ILE A 71 3.19 12.58 -19.86
C ILE A 71 2.44 12.75 -21.20
N ILE A 72 1.82 11.69 -21.71
CA ILE A 72 1.04 11.75 -22.96
C ILE A 72 -0.11 12.74 -22.79
N ASN A 73 -0.83 12.71 -21.67
CA ASN A 73 -1.90 13.68 -21.40
C ASN A 73 -1.39 15.13 -21.37
N VAL A 74 -0.17 15.37 -20.85
CA VAL A 74 0.44 16.71 -20.86
C VAL A 74 0.68 17.16 -22.30
N PHE A 75 1.26 16.31 -23.15
CA PHE A 75 1.56 16.68 -24.53
C PHE A 75 0.31 16.81 -25.43
N THR A 76 -0.75 16.05 -25.16
CA THR A 76 -1.99 16.10 -25.96
C THR A 76 -2.96 17.20 -25.52
N ASN A 77 -3.05 17.44 -24.21
CA ASN A 77 -4.11 18.31 -23.68
C ASN A 77 -3.59 19.64 -23.13
N THR A 78 -2.29 19.92 -23.22
CA THR A 78 -1.72 21.17 -22.70
C THR A 78 -0.74 21.81 -23.69
N ILE A 79 -0.37 23.04 -23.39
CA ILE A 79 0.57 23.86 -24.22
C ILE A 79 2.05 23.56 -23.86
N TYR A 80 2.31 22.68 -22.94
CA TYR A 80 3.67 22.31 -22.54
C TYR A 80 4.27 21.32 -23.55
N ASN A 81 5.51 21.56 -23.93
CA ASN A 81 6.22 20.73 -24.91
C ASN A 81 7.51 20.12 -24.41
N LYS A 82 7.87 20.37 -23.15
CA LYS A 82 8.97 19.69 -22.44
C LYS A 82 8.51 19.24 -21.05
N VAL A 83 8.97 18.05 -20.66
CA VAL A 83 8.66 17.45 -19.36
C VAL A 83 9.93 16.89 -18.74
N THR A 84 10.16 17.19 -17.47
CA THR A 84 11.20 16.55 -16.67
C THR A 84 10.56 15.63 -15.65
N VAL A 85 10.96 14.37 -15.64
CA VAL A 85 10.48 13.36 -14.69
C VAL A 85 11.60 13.01 -13.73
N SER A 86 11.36 13.25 -12.46
CA SER A 86 12.29 12.91 -11.37
C SER A 86 11.70 11.77 -10.55
N SER A 87 12.42 10.66 -10.43
CA SER A 87 12.00 9.48 -9.67
C SER A 87 13.22 8.63 -9.27
N ASN A 88 12.97 7.51 -8.58
CA ASN A 88 14.04 6.57 -8.26
C ASN A 88 14.59 5.85 -9.50
N ALA A 89 15.81 5.29 -9.38
CA ALA A 89 16.52 4.65 -10.49
C ALA A 89 15.73 3.51 -11.15
N THR A 90 14.97 2.74 -10.38
CA THR A 90 14.22 1.59 -10.87
C THR A 90 13.07 2.03 -11.79
N ILE A 91 12.29 3.03 -11.36
CA ILE A 91 11.19 3.58 -12.16
C ILE A 91 11.72 4.27 -13.42
N ILE A 92 12.81 5.04 -13.30
CA ILE A 92 13.45 5.70 -14.46
C ILE A 92 13.95 4.68 -15.48
N LYS A 93 14.51 3.55 -15.02
CA LYS A 93 14.92 2.45 -15.93
C LYS A 93 13.72 1.88 -16.69
N SER A 94 12.62 1.61 -16.01
CA SER A 94 11.38 1.13 -16.65
C SER A 94 10.80 2.16 -17.62
N LEU A 95 10.79 3.45 -17.27
CA LEU A 95 10.35 4.54 -18.16
C LEU A 95 11.21 4.63 -19.42
N LYS A 96 12.53 4.59 -19.29
CA LYS A 96 13.45 4.61 -20.45
C LYS A 96 13.20 3.42 -21.38
N ALA A 97 12.94 2.23 -20.84
CA ALA A 97 12.60 1.06 -21.64
C ALA A 97 11.29 1.26 -22.42
N ILE A 98 10.25 1.77 -21.76
CA ILE A 98 8.94 2.06 -22.38
C ILE A 98 9.07 3.10 -23.51
N PHE A 99 9.75 4.22 -23.25
CA PHE A 99 9.91 5.30 -24.25
C PHE A 99 10.95 4.97 -25.33
N SER A 100 11.85 3.99 -25.13
CA SER A 100 12.75 3.52 -26.18
C SER A 100 12.01 2.83 -27.32
N MET A 101 10.87 2.20 -27.02
CA MET A 101 10.01 1.55 -28.01
C MET A 101 9.08 2.54 -28.74
N SER A 102 8.92 3.76 -28.22
CA SER A 102 8.00 4.78 -28.74
C SER A 102 8.77 6.02 -29.17
N ASN A 103 8.93 6.24 -30.47
CA ASN A 103 9.79 7.31 -31.01
C ASN A 103 9.24 8.74 -30.86
N ASN A 104 7.96 8.93 -30.47
CA ASN A 104 7.27 10.19 -30.69
C ASN A 104 7.61 11.33 -29.71
N TYR A 105 8.29 11.11 -28.57
CA TYR A 105 8.50 12.13 -27.54
C TYR A 105 9.89 12.13 -26.90
N LYS A 106 10.87 11.41 -27.48
CA LYS A 106 12.19 11.20 -26.86
C LYS A 106 12.94 12.49 -26.54
N ASP A 107 12.88 13.48 -27.43
CA ASP A 107 13.67 14.72 -27.28
C ASP A 107 13.03 15.73 -26.33
N ASN A 108 11.78 15.48 -25.95
CA ASN A 108 10.99 16.37 -25.12
C ASN A 108 10.88 15.92 -23.64
N ILE A 109 11.45 14.76 -23.33
CA ILE A 109 11.41 14.20 -21.97
C ILE A 109 12.81 14.11 -21.40
N THR A 110 13.02 14.72 -20.24
CA THR A 110 14.24 14.62 -19.46
C THR A 110 14.01 13.73 -18.24
N PHE A 111 14.89 12.78 -17.99
CA PHE A 111 14.78 11.86 -16.87
C PHE A 111 15.87 12.16 -15.83
N ASN A 112 15.47 12.50 -14.61
CA ASN A 112 16.34 12.73 -13.48
C ASN A 112 16.18 11.60 -12.45
N THR A 113 17.28 11.06 -11.97
CA THR A 113 17.27 10.10 -10.90
C THR A 113 17.45 10.80 -9.57
N ILE A 114 16.56 10.57 -8.63
CA ILE A 114 16.62 11.11 -7.27
C ILE A 114 16.65 9.96 -6.26
N GLU A 115 17.45 10.13 -5.21
CA GLU A 115 17.40 9.23 -4.07
C GLU A 115 16.20 9.63 -3.19
N THR A 116 15.24 8.76 -3.10
CA THR A 116 14.04 8.95 -2.27
C THR A 116 13.76 7.69 -1.46
N SER A 117 13.38 7.90 -0.23
CA SER A 117 12.96 6.81 0.65
C SER A 117 11.60 6.22 0.27
N LYS A 118 10.81 6.90 -0.56
CA LYS A 118 9.50 6.41 -1.03
C LYS A 118 9.67 5.67 -2.35
N ALA A 119 9.27 4.40 -2.37
CA ALA A 119 9.41 3.53 -3.54
C ALA A 119 8.56 3.98 -4.75
N ASP A 120 7.45 4.67 -4.51
CA ASP A 120 6.47 5.12 -5.50
C ASP A 120 6.52 6.63 -5.79
N TYR A 121 7.54 7.33 -5.28
CA TYR A 121 7.65 8.77 -5.46
C TYR A 121 8.09 9.13 -6.88
N TYR A 122 7.36 10.05 -7.50
CA TYR A 122 7.76 10.72 -8.73
C TYR A 122 7.29 12.17 -8.76
N LEU A 123 8.02 13.00 -9.50
CA LEU A 123 7.70 14.40 -9.74
C LEU A 123 7.74 14.66 -11.25
N ILE A 124 6.72 15.34 -11.77
CA ILE A 124 6.64 15.75 -13.18
C ILE A 124 6.64 17.27 -13.25
N GLU A 125 7.71 17.82 -13.76
CA GLU A 125 7.85 19.26 -14.02
C GLU A 125 7.56 19.54 -15.50
N LYS A 126 6.79 20.57 -15.76
CA LYS A 126 6.29 20.92 -17.10
C LYS A 126 6.88 22.25 -17.52
N PHE A 127 7.42 22.31 -18.73
CA PHE A 127 8.05 23.51 -19.27
C PHE A 127 7.39 23.92 -20.58
N LYS A 128 7.14 25.23 -20.71
CA LYS A 128 6.73 25.89 -21.95
C LYS A 128 7.97 26.38 -22.67
N LYS A 129 8.04 26.21 -23.99
CA LYS A 129 9.13 26.76 -24.80
C LYS A 129 8.93 28.24 -24.99
#